data_f191eac5b5b696a72a6546474dee1600
#
_entry.id   f191eac5b5b696a72a6546474dee1600
#
_cell.length_a   1.000
_cell.length_b   1.000
_cell.length_c   1.000
_cell.angle_alpha   90.00
_cell.angle_beta   90.00
_cell.angle_gamma   90.00
#
_symmetry.space_group_name_H-M   'P 1'
#
loop_
_entity.id
_entity.type
_entity.pdbx_description
1 polymer ?
#
loop_
_entity_poly.entity_id
_entity_poly.type
_entity_poly.pdbx_seq_one_letter_code
_entity_poly.pdbx_strand_id
1 'polypeptide(L)'
;LGDTSDATAGLEDKGMLTLARDADLLVHECTYAYMREKDVLAAPSPEHAQLLQQLLLAEDEAEPRALSRGHSVPRIAGSFAGLIRARHVVFNHFSARLPAPHTMSHAPLTSTDQLRPDARLAESEQWFHVMREIERQVTEFWHASLPEDVRVHVGDRRAVAAYDGLAYILPPLSP
;
A
#
# COMPACT_ATOMS: atom_id res chain seq x y z
N LEU A 1 -6.29 10.91 2.86
CA LEU A 1 -7.20 10.24 3.79
C LEU A 1 -6.35 9.43 4.79
N GLY A 2 -6.29 9.87 6.04
CA GLY A 2 -5.65 9.15 7.15
C GLY A 2 -6.72 8.60 8.08
N ASP A 3 -6.42 7.48 8.78
CA ASP A 3 -7.31 6.80 9.74
C ASP A 3 -8.74 6.65 9.19
N THR A 4 -8.85 6.05 8.03
CA THR A 4 -10.11 5.95 7.29
C THR A 4 -10.51 4.48 7.22
N SER A 5 -11.62 4.12 7.84
CA SER A 5 -12.25 2.83 7.58
C SER A 5 -12.78 2.78 6.14
N ASP A 6 -13.58 1.79 5.80
CA ASP A 6 -14.08 1.62 4.44
C ASP A 6 -14.84 2.87 3.93
N ALA A 7 -14.12 3.73 3.22
CA ALA A 7 -14.70 4.89 2.54
C ALA A 7 -15.64 4.48 1.38
N THR A 8 -15.74 3.18 1.06
CA THR A 8 -16.67 2.60 0.10
C THR A 8 -17.95 2.07 0.77
N ALA A 9 -17.90 1.83 2.09
CA ALA A 9 -19.05 1.40 2.87
C ALA A 9 -19.99 2.58 3.10
N GLY A 10 -21.02 2.66 2.35
CA GLY A 10 -21.97 3.75 2.37
C GLY A 10 -21.99 4.45 1.03
N LEU A 11 -22.18 3.69 -0.03
CA LEU A 11 -22.51 4.21 -1.36
C LEU A 11 -23.69 5.20 -1.32
N GLU A 12 -24.41 5.25 -0.19
CA GLU A 12 -25.46 6.23 0.08
C GLU A 12 -24.89 7.60 0.48
N ASP A 13 -23.71 7.66 1.12
CA ASP A 13 -23.02 8.93 1.38
C ASP A 13 -22.08 9.27 0.23
N LYS A 14 -22.68 9.71 -0.87
CA LYS A 14 -21.97 10.10 -2.10
C LYS A 14 -21.02 11.28 -1.91
N GLY A 15 -20.94 11.88 -0.71
CA GLY A 15 -20.18 13.09 -0.45
C GLY A 15 -18.71 12.94 -0.77
N MET A 16 -18.03 11.97 -0.18
CA MET A 16 -16.58 11.80 -0.36
C MET A 16 -16.21 11.31 -1.77
N LEU A 17 -16.97 10.37 -2.35
CA LEU A 17 -16.76 9.92 -3.72
C LEU A 17 -16.96 11.05 -4.73
N THR A 18 -17.92 11.94 -4.48
CA THR A 18 -18.18 13.08 -5.36
C THR A 18 -17.09 14.15 -5.22
N LEU A 19 -16.68 14.46 -4.01
CA LEU A 19 -15.65 15.48 -3.73
C LEU A 19 -14.26 15.06 -4.25
N ALA A 20 -13.93 13.78 -4.16
CA ALA A 20 -12.63 13.24 -4.58
C ALA A 20 -12.59 12.78 -6.05
N ARG A 21 -13.71 12.90 -6.77
CA ARG A 21 -13.80 12.42 -8.15
C ARG A 21 -12.73 13.07 -9.04
N ASP A 22 -12.13 12.24 -9.90
CA ASP A 22 -11.12 12.63 -10.88
C ASP A 22 -9.86 13.26 -10.26
N ALA A 23 -9.54 12.90 -9.00
CA ALA A 23 -8.36 13.40 -8.31
C ALA A 23 -7.09 13.08 -9.08
N ASP A 24 -6.18 14.05 -9.23
CA ASP A 24 -4.87 13.83 -9.83
C ASP A 24 -4.01 12.92 -8.95
N LEU A 25 -4.09 13.09 -7.64
CA LEU A 25 -3.39 12.27 -6.66
C LEU A 25 -4.31 11.93 -5.50
N LEU A 26 -4.46 10.64 -5.23
CA LEU A 26 -5.02 10.13 -3.98
C LEU A 26 -3.87 9.75 -3.04
N VAL A 27 -3.87 10.31 -1.83
CA VAL A 27 -3.09 9.78 -0.70
C VAL A 27 -4.06 9.12 0.27
N HIS A 28 -3.90 7.82 0.50
CA HIS A 28 -4.81 7.02 1.33
C HIS A 28 -4.02 6.18 2.32
N GLU A 29 -4.57 5.90 3.49
CA GLU A 29 -3.99 4.96 4.43
C GLU A 29 -4.14 3.52 3.95
N CYS A 30 -3.18 2.66 4.31
CA CYS A 30 -3.22 1.22 4.11
C CYS A 30 -2.54 0.53 5.30
N THR A 31 -3.18 0.63 6.46
CA THR A 31 -2.58 0.24 7.75
C THR A 31 -2.35 -1.25 7.85
N TYR A 32 -3.30 -2.05 7.39
CA TYR A 32 -3.22 -3.51 7.42
C TYR A 32 -2.99 -4.05 6.02
N ALA A 33 -2.09 -5.01 5.94
CA ALA A 33 -1.85 -5.79 4.74
C ALA A 33 -2.16 -7.27 5.02
N TYR A 34 -2.45 -8.01 3.99
CA TYR A 34 -2.69 -9.44 4.05
C TYR A 34 -1.88 -10.16 2.98
N MET A 35 -1.71 -11.46 3.17
CA MET A 35 -1.02 -12.31 2.23
C MET A 35 -2.01 -13.30 1.66
N ARG A 36 -2.17 -13.30 0.34
CA ARG A 36 -2.94 -14.31 -0.36
C ARG A 36 -2.08 -15.56 -0.56
N GLU A 37 -2.70 -16.73 -0.56
CA GLU A 37 -1.99 -17.99 -0.79
C GLU A 37 -1.15 -17.96 -2.07
N LYS A 38 -1.69 -17.39 -3.16
CA LYS A 38 -0.96 -17.22 -4.43
C LYS A 38 0.29 -16.36 -4.30
N ASP A 39 0.30 -15.39 -3.40
CA ASP A 39 1.41 -14.45 -3.18
C ASP A 39 2.52 -15.14 -2.37
N VAL A 40 2.15 -15.97 -1.40
CA VAL A 40 3.08 -16.82 -0.65
C VAL A 40 3.77 -17.84 -1.58
N LEU A 41 2.99 -18.47 -2.47
CA LEU A 41 3.52 -19.42 -3.45
C LEU A 41 4.43 -18.75 -4.48
N ALA A 42 4.22 -17.48 -4.77
CA ALA A 42 5.05 -16.69 -5.68
C ALA A 42 6.29 -16.07 -5.00
N ALA A 43 6.47 -16.24 -3.69
CA ALA A 43 7.62 -15.71 -2.98
C ALA A 43 8.94 -16.31 -3.52
N PRO A 44 10.00 -15.50 -3.65
CA PRO A 44 11.25 -15.93 -4.29
C PRO A 44 12.00 -17.00 -3.49
N SER A 45 11.71 -17.16 -2.21
CA SER A 45 12.28 -18.22 -1.37
C SER A 45 11.34 -18.63 -0.25
N PRO A 46 11.53 -19.85 0.35
CA PRO A 46 10.77 -20.29 1.52
C PRO A 46 10.88 -19.34 2.72
N GLU A 47 12.05 -18.77 2.93
CA GLU A 47 12.31 -17.82 4.03
C GLU A 47 11.48 -16.53 3.83
N HIS A 48 11.39 -16.03 2.60
CA HIS A 48 10.52 -14.92 2.25
C HIS A 48 9.05 -15.26 2.45
N ALA A 49 8.62 -16.45 2.02
CA ALA A 49 7.24 -16.90 2.24
C ALA A 49 6.90 -16.93 3.73
N GLN A 50 7.80 -17.47 4.56
CA GLN A 50 7.62 -17.53 6.01
C GLN A 50 7.56 -16.14 6.64
N LEU A 51 8.43 -15.21 6.21
CA LEU A 51 8.42 -13.82 6.67
C LEU A 51 7.09 -13.15 6.34
N LEU A 52 6.63 -13.27 5.10
CA LEU A 52 5.38 -12.68 4.66
C LEU A 52 4.20 -13.21 5.49
N GLN A 53 4.17 -14.51 5.77
CA GLN A 53 3.16 -15.12 6.64
C GLN A 53 3.21 -14.60 8.09
N GLN A 54 4.40 -14.27 8.61
CA GLN A 54 4.55 -13.75 9.98
C GLN A 54 4.16 -12.27 10.09
N LEU A 55 4.41 -11.48 9.05
CA LEU A 55 4.19 -10.03 9.05
C LEU A 55 2.76 -9.66 8.63
N LEU A 56 2.16 -10.43 7.74
CA LEU A 56 0.86 -10.14 7.16
C LEU A 56 -0.20 -11.08 7.75
N LEU A 57 -1.36 -10.52 7.98
CA LEU A 57 -2.55 -11.30 8.38
C LEU A 57 -3.04 -12.11 7.17
N ALA A 58 -3.75 -13.20 7.43
CA ALA A 58 -4.52 -13.87 6.38
C ALA A 58 -5.60 -12.93 5.82
N GLU A 59 -5.99 -13.13 4.57
CA GLU A 59 -6.93 -12.23 3.86
C GLU A 59 -8.27 -12.11 4.60
N ASP A 60 -8.79 -13.23 5.10
CA ASP A 60 -10.06 -13.30 5.84
C ASP A 60 -10.01 -12.65 7.23
N GLU A 61 -8.84 -12.48 7.81
CA GLU A 61 -8.65 -11.83 9.11
C GLU A 61 -8.32 -10.33 8.99
N ALA A 62 -7.59 -9.94 7.94
CA ALA A 62 -7.03 -8.60 7.83
C ALA A 62 -8.10 -7.53 7.69
N GLU A 63 -9.08 -7.75 6.83
CA GLU A 63 -10.11 -6.75 6.55
C GLU A 63 -11.07 -6.55 7.72
N PRO A 64 -11.68 -7.57 8.34
CA PRO A 64 -12.51 -7.37 9.52
C PRO A 64 -11.77 -6.69 10.66
N ARG A 65 -10.48 -7.02 10.83
CA ARG A 65 -9.63 -6.43 11.86
C ARG A 65 -9.32 -4.95 11.56
N ALA A 66 -9.05 -4.60 10.31
CA ALA A 66 -8.85 -3.23 9.90
C ALA A 66 -10.11 -2.40 10.14
N LEU A 67 -11.25 -2.85 9.64
CA LEU A 67 -12.53 -2.17 9.78
C LEU A 67 -12.94 -1.96 11.24
N SER A 68 -12.75 -2.97 12.09
CA SER A 68 -13.07 -2.85 13.53
C SER A 68 -12.24 -1.80 14.27
N ARG A 69 -11.14 -1.35 13.68
CA ARG A 69 -10.23 -0.33 14.23
C ARG A 69 -10.26 0.99 13.48
N GLY A 70 -11.15 1.11 12.50
CA GLY A 70 -11.26 2.33 11.69
C GLY A 70 -10.16 2.49 10.64
N HIS A 71 -9.55 1.37 10.20
CA HIS A 71 -8.46 1.35 9.23
C HIS A 71 -8.83 0.60 7.95
N SER A 72 -7.95 0.67 6.96
CA SER A 72 -8.15 0.02 5.66
C SER A 72 -7.05 -1.01 5.31
N VAL A 73 -7.33 -1.74 4.24
CA VAL A 73 -6.49 -2.76 3.61
C VAL A 73 -6.30 -2.43 2.12
N PRO A 74 -5.39 -3.11 1.40
CA PRO A 74 -5.15 -2.87 -0.02
C PRO A 74 -6.42 -2.87 -0.89
N ARG A 75 -7.35 -3.79 -0.61
CA ARG A 75 -8.62 -3.86 -1.33
C ARG A 75 -9.45 -2.57 -1.19
N ILE A 76 -9.57 -2.07 0.02
CA ILE A 76 -10.34 -0.85 0.31
C ILE A 76 -9.68 0.37 -0.34
N ALA A 77 -8.37 0.57 -0.11
CA ALA A 77 -7.62 1.70 -0.66
C ALA A 77 -7.64 1.70 -2.20
N GLY A 78 -7.40 0.54 -2.82
CA GLY A 78 -7.42 0.40 -4.27
C GLY A 78 -8.81 0.57 -4.86
N SER A 79 -9.85 -0.04 -4.27
CA SER A 79 -11.21 0.11 -4.76
C SER A 79 -11.70 1.55 -4.66
N PHE A 80 -11.41 2.24 -3.57
CA PHE A 80 -11.73 3.66 -3.43
C PHE A 80 -11.04 4.50 -4.51
N ALA A 81 -9.75 4.26 -4.75
CA ALA A 81 -9.00 4.93 -5.81
C ALA A 81 -9.65 4.76 -7.20
N GLY A 82 -10.12 3.56 -7.51
CA GLY A 82 -10.83 3.28 -8.77
C GLY A 82 -12.18 3.98 -8.86
N LEU A 83 -12.98 3.94 -7.80
CA LEU A 83 -14.30 4.57 -7.73
C LEU A 83 -14.25 6.08 -7.90
N ILE A 84 -13.23 6.75 -7.33
CA ILE A 84 -13.02 8.20 -7.52
C ILE A 84 -12.28 8.53 -8.81
N ARG A 85 -11.87 7.53 -9.60
CA ARG A 85 -11.13 7.68 -10.85
C ARG A 85 -9.79 8.40 -10.65
N ALA A 86 -9.09 8.11 -9.54
CA ALA A 86 -7.80 8.72 -9.24
C ALA A 86 -6.78 8.42 -10.36
N ARG A 87 -5.97 9.42 -10.73
CA ARG A 87 -4.92 9.28 -11.75
C ARG A 87 -3.62 8.72 -11.20
N HIS A 88 -3.34 9.01 -9.93
CA HIS A 88 -2.19 8.52 -9.19
C HIS A 88 -2.61 8.13 -7.79
N VAL A 89 -1.97 7.10 -7.24
CA VAL A 89 -2.27 6.58 -5.90
C VAL A 89 -0.97 6.45 -5.12
N VAL A 90 -0.93 7.09 -3.97
CA VAL A 90 0.10 6.93 -2.95
C VAL A 90 -0.59 6.48 -1.68
N PHE A 91 -0.03 5.51 -0.99
CA PHE A 91 -0.60 5.03 0.26
C PHE A 91 0.44 5.02 1.37
N ASN A 92 0.00 5.25 2.60
CA ASN A 92 0.83 5.44 3.78
C ASN A 92 0.20 4.80 5.03
N HIS A 93 0.66 5.21 6.21
CA HIS A 93 0.12 4.80 7.50
C HIS A 93 0.16 3.29 7.72
N PHE A 94 1.32 2.69 7.46
CA PHE A 94 1.52 1.24 7.64
C PHE A 94 1.53 0.86 9.13
N SER A 95 1.04 -0.34 9.42
CA SER A 95 1.14 -0.91 10.76
C SER A 95 2.60 -0.94 11.23
N ALA A 96 2.82 -0.63 12.51
CA ALA A 96 4.13 -0.74 13.16
C ALA A 96 4.73 -2.17 13.14
N ARG A 97 3.96 -3.16 12.68
CA ARG A 97 4.46 -4.53 12.43
C ARG A 97 5.28 -4.62 11.14
N LEU A 98 5.08 -3.66 10.22
CA LEU A 98 5.86 -3.61 9.00
C LEU A 98 7.16 -2.84 9.30
N PRO A 99 8.32 -3.43 9.05
CA PRO A 99 9.59 -2.78 9.32
C PRO A 99 9.73 -1.52 8.47
N ALA A 100 10.29 -0.45 9.05
CA ALA A 100 10.67 0.74 8.29
C ALA A 100 11.95 0.47 7.49
N PRO A 101 12.12 1.08 6.30
CA PRO A 101 13.36 0.94 5.56
C PRO A 101 14.50 1.61 6.33
N HIS A 102 15.46 0.82 6.77
CA HIS A 102 16.59 1.32 7.56
C HIS A 102 17.45 2.36 6.84
N THR A 103 17.43 2.37 5.52
CA THR A 103 18.16 3.33 4.68
C THR A 103 17.67 4.77 4.85
N MET A 104 16.51 4.98 5.47
CA MET A 104 15.90 6.29 5.68
C MET A 104 16.08 6.81 7.10
N SER A 105 16.68 6.05 8.00
CA SER A 105 16.96 6.53 9.35
C SER A 105 18.14 7.50 9.31
N HIS A 106 17.87 8.78 9.48
CA HIS A 106 18.88 9.80 9.76
C HIS A 106 19.43 9.71 11.20
N ALA A 107 18.98 8.70 11.97
CA ALA A 107 19.52 8.48 13.30
C ALA A 107 21.01 8.09 13.18
N PRO A 108 21.89 8.69 13.99
CA PRO A 108 23.30 8.29 14.01
C PRO A 108 23.38 6.79 14.33
N LEU A 109 24.15 6.06 13.52
CA LEU A 109 24.41 4.64 13.71
C LEU A 109 24.96 4.41 15.10
N THR A 110 24.28 3.61 15.91
CA THR A 110 24.83 3.17 17.19
C THR A 110 26.00 2.20 16.95
N SER A 111 26.89 2.06 17.91
CA SER A 111 28.03 1.14 17.79
C SER A 111 27.60 -0.31 17.54
N THR A 112 26.42 -0.71 17.98
CA THR A 112 25.82 -2.04 17.75
C THR A 112 25.37 -2.23 16.30
N ASP A 113 24.99 -1.16 15.64
CA ASP A 113 24.52 -1.17 14.26
C ASP A 113 25.65 -1.38 13.24
N GLN A 114 26.88 -1.04 13.62
CA GLN A 114 28.07 -1.24 12.77
C GLN A 114 28.52 -2.70 12.73
N LEU A 115 28.08 -3.52 13.70
CA LEU A 115 28.51 -4.92 13.84
C LEU A 115 27.79 -5.91 12.94
N ARG A 116 26.68 -5.52 12.25
CA ARG A 116 25.88 -6.42 11.38
C ARG A 116 25.37 -5.74 10.12
N PRO A 117 26.23 -5.27 9.22
CA PRO A 117 25.79 -4.63 7.96
C PRO A 117 24.94 -5.60 7.10
N ASP A 118 25.29 -6.89 7.09
CA ASP A 118 24.56 -7.88 6.27
C ASP A 118 23.12 -8.12 6.75
N ALA A 119 22.90 -8.10 8.06
CA ALA A 119 21.54 -8.25 8.60
C ALA A 119 20.64 -7.07 8.22
N ARG A 120 21.18 -5.84 8.18
CA ARG A 120 20.42 -4.65 7.78
C ARG A 120 20.09 -4.62 6.30
N LEU A 121 21.00 -5.09 5.45
CA LEU A 121 20.74 -5.23 4.02
C LEU A 121 19.61 -6.24 3.80
N ALA A 122 19.65 -7.38 4.48
CA ALA A 122 18.62 -8.40 4.41
C ALA A 122 17.25 -7.87 4.89
N GLU A 123 17.20 -7.13 6.00
CA GLU A 123 15.98 -6.50 6.52
C GLU A 123 15.42 -5.45 5.54
N SER A 124 16.29 -4.64 4.93
CA SER A 124 15.88 -3.68 3.90
C SER A 124 15.32 -4.36 2.66
N GLU A 125 15.93 -5.44 2.19
CA GLU A 125 15.43 -6.23 1.06
C GLU A 125 14.06 -6.83 1.38
N GLN A 126 13.89 -7.39 2.58
CA GLN A 126 12.62 -7.94 3.04
C GLN A 126 11.52 -6.90 3.07
N TRP A 127 11.84 -5.69 3.58
CA TRP A 127 10.90 -4.58 3.58
C TRP A 127 10.44 -4.21 2.16
N PHE A 128 11.38 -4.10 1.23
CA PHE A 128 11.05 -3.81 -0.17
C PHE A 128 10.14 -4.86 -0.80
N HIS A 129 10.33 -6.14 -0.48
CA HIS A 129 9.46 -7.21 -0.98
C HIS A 129 8.04 -7.07 -0.43
N VAL A 130 7.89 -6.82 0.86
CA VAL A 130 6.57 -6.60 1.49
C VAL A 130 5.87 -5.39 0.86
N MET A 131 6.57 -4.25 0.73
CA MET A 131 5.99 -3.05 0.15
C MET A 131 5.58 -3.24 -1.31
N ARG A 132 6.40 -3.91 -2.11
CA ARG A 132 6.04 -4.23 -3.51
C ARG A 132 4.80 -5.11 -3.61
N GLU A 133 4.63 -6.05 -2.68
CA GLU A 133 3.43 -6.88 -2.68
C GLU A 133 2.18 -6.04 -2.33
N ILE A 134 2.27 -5.16 -1.34
CA ILE A 134 1.18 -4.25 -1.00
C ILE A 134 0.88 -3.31 -2.19
N GLU A 135 1.90 -2.73 -2.83
CA GLU A 135 1.76 -1.91 -4.04
C GLU A 135 1.04 -2.67 -5.16
N ARG A 136 1.40 -3.93 -5.37
CA ARG A 136 0.76 -4.79 -6.35
C ARG A 136 -0.71 -5.01 -6.04
N GLN A 137 -1.05 -5.31 -4.78
CA GLN A 137 -2.43 -5.52 -4.34
C GLN A 137 -3.27 -4.24 -4.50
N VAL A 138 -2.79 -3.09 -4.02
CA VAL A 138 -3.50 -1.80 -4.19
C VAL A 138 -3.71 -1.50 -5.67
N THR A 139 -2.68 -1.70 -6.51
CA THR A 139 -2.77 -1.48 -7.96
C THR A 139 -3.80 -2.39 -8.61
N GLU A 140 -3.83 -3.67 -8.26
CA GLU A 140 -4.78 -4.64 -8.79
C GLU A 140 -6.23 -4.20 -8.52
N PHE A 141 -6.55 -3.83 -7.28
CA PHE A 141 -7.89 -3.38 -6.91
C PHE A 141 -8.24 -2.02 -7.50
N TRP A 142 -7.26 -1.11 -7.58
CA TRP A 142 -7.44 0.18 -8.24
C TRP A 142 -7.86 0.00 -9.68
N HIS A 143 -7.07 -0.74 -10.47
CA HIS A 143 -7.36 -0.98 -11.88
C HIS A 143 -8.64 -1.78 -12.10
N ALA A 144 -8.95 -2.75 -11.24
CA ALA A 144 -10.19 -3.51 -11.33
C ALA A 144 -11.44 -2.66 -11.10
N SER A 145 -11.33 -1.59 -10.32
CA SER A 145 -12.44 -0.69 -9.97
C SER A 145 -12.53 0.55 -10.89
N LEU A 146 -11.57 0.75 -11.80
CA LEU A 146 -11.61 1.84 -12.78
C LEU A 146 -12.65 1.57 -13.87
N PRO A 147 -13.45 2.57 -14.26
CA PRO A 147 -14.22 2.53 -15.50
C PRO A 147 -13.30 2.32 -16.71
N GLU A 148 -13.78 1.62 -17.74
CA GLU A 148 -12.97 1.25 -18.91
C GLU A 148 -12.38 2.45 -19.63
N ASP A 149 -13.17 3.52 -19.77
CA ASP A 149 -12.73 4.77 -20.42
C ASP A 149 -11.56 5.45 -19.68
N VAL A 150 -11.48 5.29 -18.35
CA VAL A 150 -10.41 5.86 -17.52
C VAL A 150 -9.20 4.94 -17.48
N ARG A 151 -9.42 3.63 -17.48
CA ARG A 151 -8.36 2.62 -17.41
C ARG A 151 -7.34 2.79 -18.52
N VAL A 152 -7.78 3.11 -19.72
CA VAL A 152 -6.91 3.39 -20.87
C VAL A 152 -5.96 4.57 -20.60
N HIS A 153 -6.43 5.60 -19.88
CA HIS A 153 -5.63 6.79 -19.56
C HIS A 153 -4.68 6.58 -18.37
N VAL A 154 -5.06 5.71 -17.44
CA VAL A 154 -4.20 5.33 -16.31
C VAL A 154 -3.06 4.42 -16.78
N GLY A 155 -3.32 3.56 -17.79
CA GLY A 155 -2.33 2.66 -18.35
C GLY A 155 -1.73 1.73 -17.30
N ASP A 156 -0.42 1.54 -17.34
CA ASP A 156 0.32 0.65 -16.43
C ASP A 156 0.80 1.34 -15.14
N ARG A 157 0.21 2.46 -14.75
CA ARG A 157 0.58 3.16 -13.53
C ARG A 157 0.37 2.27 -12.31
N ARG A 158 1.28 2.39 -11.35
CA ARG A 158 1.24 1.62 -10.10
C ARG A 158 0.95 2.53 -8.92
N ALA A 159 0.25 2.00 -7.95
CA ALA A 159 0.16 2.60 -6.63
C ALA A 159 1.52 2.54 -5.93
N VAL A 160 1.88 3.55 -5.17
CA VAL A 160 3.21 3.70 -4.55
C VAL A 160 3.08 3.77 -3.04
N ALA A 161 3.85 2.95 -2.34
CA ALA A 161 3.97 3.01 -0.89
C ALA A 161 4.83 4.22 -0.48
N ALA A 162 4.27 5.10 0.35
CA ALA A 162 5.00 6.24 0.87
C ALA A 162 5.82 5.87 2.11
N TYR A 163 6.98 6.48 2.23
CA TYR A 163 7.84 6.44 3.41
C TYR A 163 8.33 7.85 3.72
N ASP A 164 8.88 8.06 4.90
CA ASP A 164 9.38 9.36 5.32
C ASP A 164 10.45 9.87 4.35
N GLY A 165 10.20 11.04 3.79
CA GLY A 165 11.08 11.67 2.80
C GLY A 165 10.81 11.28 1.34
N LEU A 166 9.77 10.47 1.04
CA LEU A 166 9.38 10.20 -0.34
C LEU A 166 8.97 11.49 -1.06
N ALA A 167 9.64 11.80 -2.15
CA ALA A 167 9.23 12.82 -3.11
C ALA A 167 8.47 12.15 -4.27
N TYR A 168 7.18 12.41 -4.40
CA TYR A 168 6.36 11.94 -5.50
C TYR A 168 6.12 13.06 -6.51
N ILE A 169 6.67 12.90 -7.71
CA ILE A 169 6.56 13.90 -8.78
C ILE A 169 5.40 13.50 -9.69
N LEU A 170 4.36 14.34 -9.72
CA LEU A 170 3.27 14.17 -10.68
C LEU A 170 3.77 14.49 -12.10
N PRO A 171 3.56 13.60 -13.07
CA PRO A 171 3.84 13.94 -14.46
C PRO A 171 2.93 15.09 -14.91
N PRO A 172 3.41 15.94 -15.84
CA PRO A 172 2.57 16.99 -16.41
C PRO A 172 1.31 16.37 -17.01
N LEU A 173 0.19 17.08 -16.88
CA LEU A 173 -1.05 16.69 -17.53
C LEU A 173 -0.78 16.66 -19.04
N SER A 174 -1.07 15.52 -19.67
CA SER A 174 -1.06 15.45 -21.12
C SER A 174 -2.16 16.38 -21.66
N PRO A 175 -1.86 17.21 -22.66
CA PRO A 175 -2.83 18.10 -23.27
C PRO A 175 -4.02 17.34 -23.88
#